data_a7a027ac2632b140b2b92999141bf054
#
_entry.id   a7a027ac2632b140b2b92999141bf054
#
_cell.length_a   1.000
_cell.length_b   1.000
_cell.length_c   1.000
_cell.angle_alpha   90.00
_cell.angle_beta   90.00
_cell.angle_gamma   90.00
#
_symmetry.space_group_name_H-M   'P 1'
#
loop_
_entity.id
_entity.type
_entity.pdbx_description
1 polymer ?
#
loop_
_entity_poly.entity_id
_entity_poly.type
_entity_poly.pdbx_seq_one_letter_code
_entity_poly.pdbx_strand_id
1 'polypeptide(L)'
;MKTSEKILAVVFILALIGWAWPSIGYFFPAIAFDLSPTAVALVAMTVVFLSGIITWEDMVQTKAVWNTFIWFGAILGLSTALTKAKYFAWLATYMQNNLALDVSPLLVVLILSAISVVIRYLFASSTAYIASMLPVFLTVGMAAGVNPVMFGLVLLATNAFGGLVTHYGASPGPIIYSAGYNNLKEWWTAGGILAILSWILLFVVGIPWWTFIGMI
;
A
#
# COMPACT_ATOMS: atom_id res chain seq x y z
N MET A 1 -25.77 18.08 19.85
CA MET A 1 -25.60 17.65 18.45
C MET A 1 -26.75 18.17 17.61
N LYS A 2 -26.44 18.88 16.54
CA LYS A 2 -27.40 19.33 15.52
C LYS A 2 -27.96 18.12 14.76
N THR A 3 -29.08 18.25 14.08
CA THR A 3 -29.68 17.14 13.30
C THR A 3 -28.74 16.63 12.22
N SER A 4 -28.04 17.54 11.56
CA SER A 4 -26.98 17.17 10.55
C SER A 4 -25.85 16.33 11.15
N GLU A 5 -25.40 16.67 12.37
CA GLU A 5 -24.35 15.89 13.05
C GLU A 5 -24.82 14.48 13.42
N LYS A 6 -26.08 14.33 13.79
CA LYS A 6 -26.69 13.01 14.09
C LYS A 6 -26.78 12.15 12.82
N ILE A 7 -27.24 12.73 11.71
CA ILE A 7 -27.33 12.01 10.43
C ILE A 7 -25.93 11.59 9.98
N LEU A 8 -24.94 12.50 10.04
CA LEU A 8 -23.57 12.19 9.67
C LEU A 8 -22.97 11.08 10.54
N ALA A 9 -23.22 11.10 11.85
CA ALA A 9 -22.78 10.04 12.77
C ALA A 9 -23.38 8.69 12.41
N VAL A 10 -24.67 8.63 12.10
CA VAL A 10 -25.37 7.40 11.67
C VAL A 10 -24.77 6.88 10.36
N VAL A 11 -24.62 7.74 9.35
CA VAL A 11 -24.03 7.38 8.06
C VAL A 11 -22.61 6.84 8.26
N PHE A 12 -21.80 7.48 9.10
CA PHE A 12 -20.43 7.04 9.39
C PHE A 12 -20.40 5.66 10.06
N ILE A 13 -21.27 5.41 11.06
CA ILE A 13 -21.38 4.11 11.72
C ILE A 13 -21.80 3.03 10.72
N LEU A 14 -22.81 3.31 9.88
CA LEU A 14 -23.25 2.36 8.86
C LEU A 14 -22.16 2.06 7.82
N ALA A 15 -21.38 3.07 7.44
CA ALA A 15 -20.24 2.87 6.54
C ALA A 15 -19.16 2.00 7.19
N LEU A 16 -18.84 2.20 8.48
CA LEU A 16 -17.91 1.35 9.22
C LEU A 16 -18.38 -0.11 9.28
N ILE A 17 -19.66 -0.32 9.56
CA ILE A 17 -20.27 -1.66 9.56
C ILE A 17 -20.19 -2.28 8.16
N GLY A 18 -20.50 -1.50 7.12
CA GLY A 18 -20.40 -1.96 5.73
C GLY A 18 -18.98 -2.35 5.31
N TRP A 19 -17.97 -1.61 5.74
CA TRP A 19 -16.57 -1.98 5.49
C TRP A 19 -16.08 -3.16 6.31
N ALA A 20 -16.65 -3.37 7.52
CA ALA A 20 -16.37 -4.54 8.33
C ALA A 20 -17.16 -5.78 7.88
N TRP A 21 -18.13 -5.63 6.97
CA TRP A 21 -19.05 -6.70 6.57
C TRP A 21 -18.38 -8.00 6.11
N PRO A 22 -17.33 -7.99 5.29
CA PRO A 22 -16.63 -9.22 4.91
C PRO A 22 -16.10 -10.01 6.13
N SER A 23 -15.61 -9.30 7.16
CA SER A 23 -15.16 -9.92 8.41
C SER A 23 -16.34 -10.46 9.23
N ILE A 24 -17.46 -9.74 9.28
CA ILE A 24 -18.69 -10.18 9.94
C ILE A 24 -19.23 -11.45 9.25
N GLY A 25 -19.26 -11.47 7.92
CA GLY A 25 -19.69 -12.62 7.13
C GLY A 25 -18.82 -13.87 7.33
N TYR A 26 -17.54 -13.69 7.64
CA TYR A 26 -16.66 -14.81 8.00
C TYR A 26 -17.11 -15.51 9.28
N PHE A 27 -17.55 -14.75 10.30
CA PHE A 27 -18.06 -15.31 11.57
C PHE A 27 -19.52 -15.77 11.47
N PHE A 28 -20.29 -15.18 10.56
CA PHE A 28 -21.72 -15.44 10.39
C PHE A 28 -22.06 -15.76 8.93
N PRO A 29 -21.73 -16.97 8.42
CA PRO A 29 -21.89 -17.32 7.00
C PRO A 29 -23.34 -17.20 6.48
N ALA A 30 -24.34 -17.33 7.35
CA ALA A 30 -25.75 -17.23 6.98
C ALA A 30 -26.18 -15.85 6.47
N ILE A 31 -25.44 -14.80 6.83
CA ILE A 31 -25.71 -13.41 6.39
C ILE A 31 -24.59 -12.87 5.49
N ALA A 32 -23.63 -13.72 5.11
CA ALA A 32 -22.51 -13.31 4.26
C ALA A 32 -23.01 -12.96 2.86
N PHE A 33 -22.64 -11.77 2.39
CA PHE A 33 -22.77 -11.37 0.99
C PHE A 33 -21.57 -10.48 0.63
N ASP A 34 -21.23 -10.47 -0.65
CA ASP A 34 -20.09 -9.66 -1.12
C ASP A 34 -20.49 -8.19 -1.19
N LEU A 35 -19.90 -7.39 -0.32
CA LEU A 35 -20.12 -5.95 -0.24
C LEU A 35 -18.84 -5.21 -0.58
N SER A 36 -18.80 -4.61 -1.77
CA SER A 36 -17.65 -3.83 -2.22
C SER A 36 -17.44 -2.60 -1.31
N PRO A 37 -16.22 -2.39 -0.78
CA PRO A 37 -15.90 -1.17 -0.01
C PRO A 37 -16.17 0.12 -0.77
N THR A 38 -16.00 0.12 -2.09
CA THR A 38 -16.29 1.25 -2.96
C THR A 38 -17.80 1.53 -3.02
N ALA A 39 -18.62 0.49 -3.10
CA ALA A 39 -20.08 0.65 -3.09
C ALA A 39 -20.56 1.25 -1.77
N VAL A 40 -20.02 0.81 -0.63
CA VAL A 40 -20.33 1.39 0.70
C VAL A 40 -19.98 2.89 0.72
N ALA A 41 -18.79 3.26 0.26
CA ALA A 41 -18.36 4.66 0.20
C ALA A 41 -19.27 5.51 -0.68
N LEU A 42 -19.64 5.02 -1.86
CA LEU A 42 -20.52 5.74 -2.79
C LEU A 42 -21.94 5.91 -2.22
N VAL A 43 -22.49 4.87 -1.60
CA VAL A 43 -23.80 4.98 -0.93
C VAL A 43 -23.74 5.98 0.22
N ALA A 44 -22.75 5.89 1.10
CA ALA A 44 -22.57 6.83 2.19
C ALA A 44 -22.47 8.28 1.69
N MET A 45 -21.65 8.53 0.67
CA MET A 45 -21.51 9.83 0.03
C MET A 45 -22.84 10.32 -0.55
N THR A 46 -23.59 9.46 -1.25
CA THR A 46 -24.88 9.82 -1.81
C THR A 46 -25.88 10.22 -0.73
N VAL A 47 -25.95 9.50 0.38
CA VAL A 47 -26.85 9.83 1.49
C VAL A 47 -26.47 11.18 2.11
N VAL A 48 -25.18 11.47 2.29
CA VAL A 48 -24.72 12.76 2.82
C VAL A 48 -25.08 13.91 1.87
N PHE A 49 -24.98 13.72 0.56
CA PHE A 49 -25.43 14.71 -0.45
C PHE A 49 -26.95 14.92 -0.42
N LEU A 50 -27.72 13.85 -0.46
CA LEU A 50 -29.18 13.93 -0.47
C LEU A 50 -29.75 14.51 0.83
N SER A 51 -29.02 14.35 1.94
CA SER A 51 -29.40 14.97 3.21
C SER A 51 -29.09 16.48 3.28
N GLY A 52 -28.40 17.03 2.27
CA GLY A 52 -28.03 18.45 2.25
C GLY A 52 -26.96 18.86 3.28
N ILE A 53 -26.27 17.88 3.86
CA ILE A 53 -25.20 18.14 4.85
C ILE A 53 -23.96 18.71 4.14
N ILE A 54 -23.68 18.21 2.93
CA ILE A 54 -22.61 18.70 2.04
C ILE A 54 -23.28 19.14 0.76
N THR A 55 -22.98 20.34 0.32
CA THR A 55 -23.42 20.86 -0.97
C THR A 55 -22.41 20.60 -2.06
N TRP A 56 -22.82 20.71 -3.32
CA TRP A 56 -21.90 20.66 -4.45
C TRP A 56 -20.82 21.73 -4.35
N GLU A 57 -21.21 22.93 -3.93
CA GLU A 57 -20.31 24.05 -3.69
C GLU A 57 -19.20 23.70 -2.69
N ASP A 58 -19.55 23.11 -1.55
CA ASP A 58 -18.59 22.71 -0.51
C ASP A 58 -17.56 21.74 -1.09
N MET A 59 -18.00 20.79 -1.91
CA MET A 59 -17.12 19.81 -2.52
C MET A 59 -16.19 20.46 -3.55
N VAL A 60 -16.70 21.31 -4.42
CA VAL A 60 -15.90 21.94 -5.49
C VAL A 60 -14.89 22.94 -4.91
N GLN A 61 -15.23 23.65 -3.85
CA GLN A 61 -14.35 24.61 -3.19
C GLN A 61 -13.20 23.96 -2.41
N THR A 62 -13.26 22.67 -2.12
CA THR A 62 -12.21 21.95 -1.37
C THR A 62 -11.00 21.65 -2.26
N LYS A 63 -10.20 22.69 -2.55
CA LYS A 63 -9.05 22.63 -3.47
C LYS A 63 -8.05 21.49 -3.15
N ALA A 64 -7.82 21.20 -1.86
CA ALA A 64 -6.91 20.16 -1.41
C ALA A 64 -7.34 18.78 -1.92
N VAL A 65 -8.63 18.46 -1.88
CA VAL A 65 -9.20 17.18 -2.36
C VAL A 65 -9.01 17.05 -3.87
N TRP A 66 -9.36 18.11 -4.64
CA TRP A 66 -9.20 18.09 -6.09
C TRP A 66 -7.76 17.99 -6.53
N ASN A 67 -6.87 18.71 -5.87
CA ASN A 67 -5.44 18.62 -6.13
C ASN A 67 -4.95 17.18 -5.91
N THR A 68 -5.29 16.56 -4.76
CA THR A 68 -4.94 15.16 -4.47
C THR A 68 -5.55 14.20 -5.50
N PHE A 69 -6.81 14.37 -5.86
CA PHE A 69 -7.49 13.53 -6.86
C PHE A 69 -6.76 13.54 -8.21
N ILE A 70 -6.33 14.72 -8.67
CA ILE A 70 -5.68 14.87 -9.97
C ILE A 70 -4.29 14.23 -9.95
N TRP A 71 -3.40 14.65 -9.05
CA TRP A 71 -2.02 14.15 -9.09
C TRP A 71 -1.93 12.68 -8.68
N PHE A 72 -2.72 12.24 -7.69
CA PHE A 72 -2.72 10.84 -7.27
C PHE A 72 -3.35 9.94 -8.32
N GLY A 73 -4.44 10.37 -8.94
CA GLY A 73 -5.06 9.67 -10.08
C GLY A 73 -4.09 9.54 -11.26
N ALA A 74 -3.31 10.59 -11.56
CA ALA A 74 -2.29 10.55 -12.60
C ALA A 74 -1.18 9.52 -12.29
N ILE A 75 -0.68 9.47 -11.03
CA ILE A 75 0.32 8.48 -10.60
C ILE A 75 -0.23 7.06 -10.67
N LEU A 76 -1.47 6.83 -10.22
CA LEU A 76 -2.13 5.52 -10.33
C LEU A 76 -2.29 5.10 -11.80
N GLY A 77 -2.70 6.03 -12.66
CA GLY A 77 -2.82 5.81 -14.10
C GLY A 77 -1.49 5.42 -14.74
N LEU A 78 -0.41 6.14 -14.42
CA LEU A 78 0.94 5.85 -14.90
C LEU A 78 1.41 4.46 -14.43
N SER A 79 1.27 4.14 -13.15
CA SER A 79 1.63 2.83 -12.60
C SER A 79 0.87 1.69 -13.30
N THR A 80 -0.42 1.89 -13.55
CA THR A 80 -1.26 0.94 -14.28
C THR A 80 -0.81 0.78 -15.74
N ALA A 81 -0.46 1.88 -16.41
CA ALA A 81 0.04 1.87 -17.78
C ALA A 81 1.38 1.11 -17.88
N LEU A 82 2.32 1.32 -16.96
CA LEU A 82 3.58 0.58 -16.89
C LEU A 82 3.36 -0.92 -16.69
N THR A 83 2.39 -1.30 -15.86
CA THR A 83 2.01 -2.70 -15.65
C THR A 83 1.46 -3.32 -16.93
N LYS A 84 0.53 -2.63 -17.61
CA LYS A 84 -0.05 -3.07 -18.90
C LYS A 84 0.99 -3.16 -20.01
N ALA A 85 1.95 -2.24 -20.04
CA ALA A 85 3.07 -2.25 -20.98
C ALA A 85 4.10 -3.35 -20.69
N LYS A 86 3.88 -4.19 -19.65
CA LYS A 86 4.82 -5.25 -19.20
C LYS A 86 6.22 -4.71 -18.83
N TYR A 87 6.31 -3.43 -18.48
CA TYR A 87 7.58 -2.81 -18.09
C TYR A 87 8.24 -3.56 -16.92
N PHE A 88 7.45 -3.95 -15.93
CA PHE A 88 7.98 -4.67 -14.76
C PHE A 88 8.44 -6.09 -15.11
N ALA A 89 7.80 -6.76 -16.06
CA ALA A 89 8.24 -8.05 -16.57
C ALA A 89 9.58 -7.92 -17.33
N TRP A 90 9.72 -6.86 -18.14
CA TRP A 90 10.99 -6.54 -18.78
C TRP A 90 12.10 -6.25 -17.76
N LEU A 91 11.80 -5.43 -16.76
CA LEU A 91 12.72 -5.11 -15.67
C LEU A 91 13.17 -6.36 -14.92
N ALA A 92 12.25 -7.32 -14.68
CA ALA A 92 12.54 -8.62 -14.11
C ALA A 92 13.59 -9.38 -14.90
N THR A 93 13.34 -9.55 -16.20
CA THR A 93 14.25 -10.25 -17.11
C THR A 93 15.61 -9.55 -17.19
N TYR A 94 15.59 -8.21 -17.21
CA TYR A 94 16.83 -7.42 -17.18
C TYR A 94 17.63 -7.66 -15.89
N MET A 95 16.98 -7.69 -14.74
CA MET A 95 17.61 -7.98 -13.46
C MET A 95 18.19 -9.41 -13.43
N GLN A 96 17.43 -10.40 -13.87
CA GLN A 96 17.90 -11.81 -13.94
C GLN A 96 19.15 -11.96 -14.82
N ASN A 97 19.19 -11.28 -15.95
CA ASN A 97 20.29 -11.42 -16.91
C ASN A 97 21.54 -10.61 -16.53
N ASN A 98 21.39 -9.55 -15.76
CA ASN A 98 22.49 -8.62 -15.46
C ASN A 98 22.95 -8.62 -13.99
N LEU A 99 22.13 -9.15 -13.07
CA LEU A 99 22.51 -9.36 -11.68
C LEU A 99 23.01 -10.81 -11.53
N ALA A 100 24.23 -11.08 -11.99
CA ALA A 100 24.96 -12.29 -11.61
C ALA A 100 25.35 -12.15 -10.13
N LEU A 101 24.45 -12.56 -9.23
CA LEU A 101 24.68 -12.51 -7.79
C LEU A 101 25.45 -13.76 -7.35
N ASP A 102 26.71 -13.86 -7.77
CA ASP A 102 27.65 -14.88 -7.29
C ASP A 102 28.16 -14.50 -5.88
N VAL A 103 27.20 -14.33 -4.96
CA VAL A 103 27.43 -13.90 -3.57
C VAL A 103 26.58 -14.77 -2.63
N SER A 104 26.85 -14.69 -1.34
CA SER A 104 26.09 -15.47 -0.34
C SER A 104 24.59 -15.18 -0.40
N PRO A 105 23.72 -16.18 -0.19
CA PRO A 105 22.25 -15.99 -0.18
C PRO A 105 21.77 -14.88 0.76
N LEU A 106 22.42 -14.70 1.91
CA LEU A 106 22.10 -13.61 2.83
C LEU A 106 22.35 -12.24 2.19
N LEU A 107 23.46 -12.06 1.51
CA LEU A 107 23.79 -10.81 0.83
C LEU A 107 22.79 -10.52 -0.31
N VAL A 108 22.35 -11.57 -1.02
CA VAL A 108 21.28 -11.45 -2.03
C VAL A 108 19.99 -10.92 -1.40
N VAL A 109 19.58 -11.47 -0.26
CA VAL A 109 18.37 -11.02 0.47
C VAL A 109 18.52 -9.56 0.89
N LEU A 110 19.69 -9.16 1.43
CA LEU A 110 19.96 -7.77 1.81
C LEU A 110 19.86 -6.82 0.61
N ILE A 111 20.54 -7.14 -0.50
CA ILE A 111 20.55 -6.30 -1.70
C ILE A 111 19.15 -6.21 -2.32
N LEU A 112 18.50 -7.34 -2.56
CA LEU A 112 17.19 -7.35 -3.22
C LEU A 112 16.10 -6.72 -2.35
N SER A 113 16.15 -6.89 -1.04
CA SER A 113 15.21 -6.21 -0.14
C SER A 113 15.42 -4.69 -0.11
N ALA A 114 16.66 -4.21 -0.14
CA ALA A 114 16.95 -2.79 -0.26
C ALA A 114 16.46 -2.22 -1.60
N ILE A 115 16.74 -2.92 -2.71
CA ILE A 115 16.22 -2.57 -4.05
C ILE A 115 14.69 -2.56 -4.05
N SER A 116 14.05 -3.52 -3.37
CA SER A 116 12.60 -3.61 -3.21
C SER A 116 12.00 -2.34 -2.59
N VAL A 117 12.62 -1.81 -1.53
CA VAL A 117 12.20 -0.53 -0.92
C VAL A 117 12.34 0.64 -1.89
N VAL A 118 13.45 0.70 -2.65
CA VAL A 118 13.68 1.78 -3.61
C VAL A 118 12.69 1.72 -4.78
N ILE A 119 12.48 0.54 -5.35
CA ILE A 119 11.53 0.36 -6.47
C ILE A 119 10.10 0.70 -6.05
N ARG A 120 9.78 0.59 -4.77
CA ARG A 120 8.48 0.97 -4.22
C ARG A 120 8.07 2.42 -4.56
N TYR A 121 9.07 3.28 -4.79
CA TYR A 121 8.87 4.65 -5.29
C TYR A 121 8.05 4.72 -6.59
N LEU A 122 8.15 3.72 -7.46
CA LEU A 122 7.43 3.68 -8.74
C LEU A 122 5.96 3.27 -8.62
N PHE A 123 5.52 2.90 -7.42
CA PHE A 123 4.19 2.33 -7.20
C PHE A 123 3.38 3.15 -6.21
N ALA A 124 2.20 3.58 -6.62
CA ALA A 124 1.21 4.21 -5.73
C ALA A 124 0.26 3.18 -5.07
N SER A 125 0.39 1.90 -5.42
CA SER A 125 -0.45 0.82 -4.91
C SER A 125 0.40 -0.34 -4.42
N SER A 126 0.21 -0.73 -3.15
CA SER A 126 0.85 -1.90 -2.55
C SER A 126 0.46 -3.20 -3.25
N THR A 127 -0.82 -3.32 -3.64
CA THR A 127 -1.32 -4.50 -4.36
C THR A 127 -0.69 -4.63 -5.75
N ALA A 128 -0.60 -3.52 -6.49
CA ALA A 128 0.05 -3.52 -7.81
C ALA A 128 1.54 -3.84 -7.70
N TYR A 129 2.22 -3.33 -6.67
CA TYR A 129 3.61 -3.65 -6.39
C TYR A 129 3.80 -5.14 -6.12
N ILE A 130 3.03 -5.72 -5.18
CA ILE A 130 3.12 -7.14 -4.85
C ILE A 130 2.86 -8.00 -6.08
N ALA A 131 1.77 -7.75 -6.80
CA ALA A 131 1.40 -8.54 -7.97
C ALA A 131 2.46 -8.51 -9.08
N SER A 132 3.18 -7.38 -9.23
CA SER A 132 4.17 -7.20 -10.30
C SER A 132 5.59 -7.61 -9.88
N MET A 133 6.02 -7.23 -8.67
CA MET A 133 7.43 -7.30 -8.28
C MET A 133 7.77 -8.49 -7.37
N LEU A 134 6.80 -9.00 -6.59
CA LEU A 134 7.06 -10.13 -5.71
C LEU A 134 7.53 -11.39 -6.49
N PRO A 135 6.86 -11.81 -7.59
CA PRO A 135 7.32 -12.95 -8.38
C PRO A 135 8.72 -12.72 -8.96
N VAL A 136 9.02 -11.48 -9.37
CA VAL A 136 10.32 -11.10 -9.93
C VAL A 136 11.42 -11.31 -8.91
N PHE A 137 11.31 -10.69 -7.76
CA PHE A 137 12.31 -10.79 -6.71
C PHE A 137 12.48 -12.23 -6.22
N LEU A 138 11.36 -12.96 -6.03
CA LEU A 138 11.41 -14.37 -5.64
C LEU A 138 12.18 -15.21 -6.65
N THR A 139 11.94 -15.02 -7.96
CA THR A 139 12.65 -15.77 -9.00
C THR A 139 14.14 -15.48 -8.97
N VAL A 140 14.55 -14.22 -8.83
CA VAL A 140 15.98 -13.85 -8.74
C VAL A 140 16.61 -14.40 -7.46
N GLY A 141 15.93 -14.29 -6.31
CA GLY A 141 16.44 -14.82 -5.04
C GLY A 141 16.57 -16.35 -5.04
N MET A 142 15.58 -17.05 -5.58
CA MET A 142 15.62 -18.52 -5.69
C MET A 142 16.75 -19.00 -6.61
N ALA A 143 17.01 -18.31 -7.70
CA ALA A 143 18.13 -18.60 -8.58
C ALA A 143 19.49 -18.46 -7.88
N ALA A 144 19.56 -17.59 -6.86
CA ALA A 144 20.73 -17.41 -6.01
C ALA A 144 20.72 -18.30 -4.73
N GLY A 145 19.84 -19.30 -4.66
CA GLY A 145 19.78 -20.27 -3.55
C GLY A 145 19.11 -19.74 -2.27
N VAL A 146 18.35 -18.64 -2.35
CA VAL A 146 17.61 -18.09 -1.19
C VAL A 146 16.37 -18.93 -0.90
N ASN A 147 16.11 -19.19 0.39
CA ASN A 147 14.86 -19.84 0.82
C ASN A 147 13.63 -18.97 0.43
N PRO A 148 12.69 -19.50 -0.37
CA PRO A 148 11.58 -18.71 -0.91
C PRO A 148 10.60 -18.23 0.16
N VAL A 149 10.38 -19.00 1.23
CA VAL A 149 9.46 -18.63 2.33
C VAL A 149 10.02 -17.45 3.09
N MET A 150 11.27 -17.56 3.54
CA MET A 150 11.97 -16.47 4.23
C MET A 150 11.99 -15.21 3.36
N PHE A 151 12.38 -15.34 2.10
CA PHE A 151 12.49 -14.20 1.22
C PHE A 151 11.13 -13.57 0.89
N GLY A 152 10.10 -14.39 0.74
CA GLY A 152 8.73 -13.90 0.59
C GLY A 152 8.27 -13.07 1.79
N LEU A 153 8.54 -13.52 3.02
CA LEU A 153 8.24 -12.76 4.23
C LEU A 153 9.01 -11.43 4.30
N VAL A 154 10.31 -11.46 3.94
CA VAL A 154 11.13 -10.24 3.85
C VAL A 154 10.54 -9.25 2.84
N LEU A 155 10.16 -9.69 1.65
CA LEU A 155 9.59 -8.83 0.62
C LEU A 155 8.22 -8.27 1.00
N LEU A 156 7.39 -9.05 1.69
CA LEU A 156 6.10 -8.56 2.20
C LEU A 156 6.30 -7.51 3.29
N ALA A 157 7.25 -7.72 4.19
CA ALA A 157 7.61 -6.73 5.20
C ALA A 157 8.17 -5.44 4.56
N THR A 158 9.08 -5.55 3.58
CA THR A 158 9.62 -4.38 2.87
C THR A 158 8.53 -3.61 2.10
N ASN A 159 7.53 -4.29 1.55
CA ASN A 159 6.39 -3.62 0.94
C ASN A 159 5.60 -2.79 1.96
N ALA A 160 5.43 -3.28 3.18
CA ALA A 160 4.67 -2.58 4.22
C ALA A 160 5.33 -1.25 4.59
N PHE A 161 6.62 -1.25 4.95
CA PHE A 161 7.30 -0.02 5.36
C PHE A 161 7.88 0.79 4.17
N GLY A 162 8.16 0.17 3.04
CA GLY A 162 8.58 0.88 1.83
C GLY A 162 7.53 1.87 1.30
N GLY A 163 6.25 1.59 1.55
CA GLY A 163 5.16 2.52 1.24
C GLY A 163 5.15 3.81 2.08
N LEU A 164 5.90 3.86 3.18
CA LEU A 164 6.00 5.06 4.03
C LEU A 164 6.92 6.13 3.44
N VAL A 165 7.86 5.76 2.57
CA VAL A 165 8.87 6.67 2.03
C VAL A 165 8.23 7.81 1.23
N THR A 166 7.22 7.50 0.43
CA THR A 166 6.53 8.50 -0.39
C THR A 166 5.13 8.81 0.14
N HIS A 167 4.67 10.04 -0.04
CA HIS A 167 3.34 10.46 0.39
C HIS A 167 2.20 9.82 -0.42
N TYR A 168 2.52 9.08 -1.47
CA TYR A 168 1.57 8.33 -2.30
C TYR A 168 1.78 6.81 -2.28
N GLY A 169 2.79 6.32 -1.57
CA GLY A 169 3.17 4.90 -1.58
C GLY A 169 2.18 3.96 -0.90
N ALA A 170 1.27 4.49 -0.09
CA ALA A 170 0.20 3.73 0.56
C ALA A 170 -1.10 4.52 0.49
N SER A 171 -2.25 3.83 0.45
CA SER A 171 -3.57 4.45 0.28
C SER A 171 -3.91 5.59 1.25
N PRO A 172 -3.56 5.54 2.55
CA PRO A 172 -3.83 6.65 3.47
C PRO A 172 -2.90 7.85 3.28
N GLY A 173 -1.73 7.65 2.66
CA GLY A 173 -0.70 8.69 2.50
C GLY A 173 -1.21 9.96 1.85
N PRO A 174 -1.84 9.91 0.66
CA PRO A 174 -2.35 11.10 -0.02
C PRO A 174 -3.37 11.88 0.82
N ILE A 175 -4.22 11.18 1.57
CA ILE A 175 -5.26 11.81 2.43
C ILE A 175 -4.58 12.55 3.58
N ILE A 176 -3.65 11.90 4.27
CA ILE A 176 -2.92 12.50 5.40
C ILE A 176 -2.09 13.69 4.92
N TYR A 177 -1.40 13.54 3.79
CA TYR A 177 -0.58 14.61 3.20
C TYR A 177 -1.43 15.82 2.78
N SER A 178 -2.62 15.61 2.22
CA SER A 178 -3.53 16.68 1.82
C SER A 178 -4.06 17.51 2.99
N ALA A 179 -4.00 17.01 4.22
CA ALA A 179 -4.34 17.74 5.42
C ALA A 179 -3.40 18.92 5.72
N GLY A 180 -2.22 18.96 5.06
CA GLY A 180 -1.31 20.11 5.08
C GLY A 180 -0.45 20.27 6.34
N TYR A 181 -0.39 19.25 7.21
CA TYR A 181 0.43 19.30 8.43
C TYR A 181 1.93 19.19 8.15
N ASN A 182 2.31 18.55 7.01
CA ASN A 182 3.69 18.29 6.66
C ASN A 182 3.99 18.76 5.24
N ASN A 183 5.18 19.28 5.01
CA ASN A 183 5.67 19.52 3.66
C ASN A 183 6.31 18.23 3.07
N LEU A 184 6.61 18.27 1.77
CA LEU A 184 7.15 17.13 1.03
C LEU A 184 8.48 16.64 1.61
N LYS A 185 9.37 17.57 1.97
CA LYS A 185 10.70 17.25 2.52
C LYS A 185 10.58 16.56 3.87
N GLU A 186 9.70 17.06 4.75
CA GLU A 186 9.45 16.48 6.06
C GLU A 186 8.91 15.06 5.93
N TRP A 187 7.92 14.84 5.05
CA TRP A 187 7.35 13.52 4.81
C TRP A 187 8.42 12.52 4.35
N TRP A 188 9.18 12.87 3.32
CA TRP A 188 10.17 11.97 2.75
C TRP A 188 11.34 11.70 3.69
N THR A 189 11.75 12.71 4.45
CA THR A 189 12.81 12.54 5.46
C THR A 189 12.35 11.60 6.57
N ALA A 190 11.18 11.83 7.15
CA ALA A 190 10.63 10.97 8.20
C ALA A 190 10.35 9.54 7.69
N GLY A 191 9.71 9.43 6.52
CA GLY A 191 9.43 8.14 5.89
C GLY A 191 10.69 7.37 5.53
N GLY A 192 11.71 8.04 5.02
CA GLY A 192 13.01 7.44 4.71
C GLY A 192 13.73 6.92 5.96
N ILE A 193 13.76 7.70 7.04
CA ILE A 193 14.34 7.28 8.32
C ILE A 193 13.58 6.05 8.86
N LEU A 194 12.26 6.10 8.87
CA LEU A 194 11.43 4.98 9.33
C LEU A 194 11.63 3.72 8.48
N ALA A 195 11.75 3.86 7.16
CA ALA A 195 11.99 2.73 6.27
C ALA A 195 13.36 2.08 6.54
N ILE A 196 14.42 2.88 6.73
CA ILE A 196 15.76 2.37 7.07
C ILE A 196 15.75 1.67 8.43
N LEU A 197 15.16 2.28 9.45
CA LEU A 197 15.04 1.67 10.78
C LEU A 197 14.24 0.37 10.74
N SER A 198 13.12 0.35 10.02
CA SER A 198 12.29 -0.85 9.85
C SER A 198 13.05 -1.96 9.11
N TRP A 199 13.84 -1.59 8.10
CA TRP A 199 14.67 -2.53 7.35
C TRP A 199 15.76 -3.15 8.26
N ILE A 200 16.44 -2.34 9.08
CA ILE A 200 17.42 -2.83 10.05
C ILE A 200 16.75 -3.75 11.08
N LEU A 201 15.60 -3.34 11.64
CA LEU A 201 14.84 -4.15 12.60
C LEU A 201 14.38 -5.48 12.00
N LEU A 202 14.00 -5.50 10.73
CA LEU A 202 13.62 -6.72 10.03
C LEU A 202 14.76 -7.76 10.04
N PHE A 203 16.00 -7.33 9.81
CA PHE A 203 17.15 -8.23 9.79
C PHE A 203 17.68 -8.58 11.18
N VAL A 204 17.64 -7.63 12.12
CA VAL A 204 18.19 -7.84 13.48
C VAL A 204 17.20 -8.57 14.39
N VAL A 205 15.90 -8.35 14.21
CA VAL A 205 14.87 -8.90 15.07
C VAL A 205 13.94 -9.85 14.30
N GLY A 206 13.44 -9.44 13.15
CA GLY A 206 12.41 -10.16 12.40
C GLY A 206 12.89 -11.54 11.92
N ILE A 207 14.02 -11.62 11.25
CA ILE A 207 14.57 -12.89 10.76
C ILE A 207 14.95 -13.82 11.92
N PRO A 208 15.70 -13.40 12.96
CA PRO A 208 15.96 -14.24 14.13
C PRO A 208 14.68 -14.72 14.82
N TRP A 209 13.67 -13.87 14.94
CA TRP A 209 12.38 -14.26 15.50
C TRP A 209 11.68 -15.35 14.68
N TRP A 210 11.61 -15.21 13.36
CA TRP A 210 11.02 -16.22 12.49
C TRP A 210 11.76 -17.56 12.55
N THR A 211 13.09 -17.53 12.65
CA THR A 211 13.91 -18.72 12.89
C THR A 211 13.60 -19.35 14.26
N PHE A 212 13.51 -18.54 15.31
CA PHE A 212 13.21 -19.03 16.65
C PHE A 212 11.86 -19.74 16.76
N ILE A 213 10.84 -19.23 16.10
CA ILE A 213 9.49 -19.87 16.11
C ILE A 213 9.35 -21.00 15.07
N GLY A 214 10.41 -21.36 14.34
CA GLY A 214 10.40 -22.45 13.35
C GLY A 214 9.61 -22.13 12.07
N MET A 215 9.45 -20.85 11.73
CA MET A 215 8.75 -20.46 10.51
C MET A 215 9.65 -20.52 9.26
N ILE A 216 10.97 -20.40 9.46
CA ILE A 216 12.01 -20.44 8.41
C ILE A 216 13.23 -21.21 8.88
#